data_91d6f129c6610bd7c190c5234773d386
#
_entry.id   91d6f129c6610bd7c190c5234773d386
#
_cell.length_a   1.000
_cell.length_b   1.000
_cell.length_c   1.000
_cell.angle_alpha   90.00
_cell.angle_beta   90.00
_cell.angle_gamma   90.00
#
_symmetry.space_group_name_H-M   'P 1'
#
loop_
_entity.id
_entity.type
_entity.pdbx_description
1 polymer ?
#
loop_
_entity_poly.entity_id
_entity_poly.type
_entity_poly.pdbx_seq_one_letter_code
_entity_poly.pdbx_strand_id
1 'polypeptide(L)'
;MSDNKRGRGFAGKGYYIALVLCAAAIGITSYVYSQGREEPALQTANTPAVITGTVTLPTDASTAPATDAPEPTAGKLATCAPVDGEVLSGYAMEVLSYNETTRDWRVHNGVDFAAPEGTAVVAAADGQVYTVYEDDQMGMTVVIRHENGYTTRYSSLDAGVAVSAGQNVTMGQTIGAVGTSALMENALGHHVHFAVSRNDESVDPMDFLG
;
A
#
# COMPACT_ATOMS: atom_id res chain seq x y z
N MET A 1 -60.55 -34.31 27.95
CA MET A 1 -59.30 -35.09 28.08
C MET A 1 -58.56 -34.92 26.75
N SER A 2 -57.59 -34.08 26.76
CA SER A 2 -56.84 -33.67 25.56
C SER A 2 -55.37 -33.99 25.78
N ASP A 3 -54.89 -35.03 25.07
CA ASP A 3 -53.50 -35.53 25.15
C ASP A 3 -52.58 -34.62 24.31
N ASN A 4 -51.73 -33.92 25.03
CA ASN A 4 -50.66 -33.09 24.46
C ASN A 4 -49.41 -33.94 24.30
N LYS A 5 -49.17 -34.54 23.12
CA LYS A 5 -47.91 -35.19 22.76
C LYS A 5 -46.90 -34.14 22.34
N ARG A 6 -46.00 -33.77 23.26
CA ARG A 6 -44.78 -33.00 23.00
C ARG A 6 -43.83 -33.80 22.08
N GLY A 7 -43.63 -33.33 20.87
CA GLY A 7 -42.59 -33.80 19.98
C GLY A 7 -41.21 -33.44 20.55
N ARG A 8 -40.48 -34.46 21.01
CA ARG A 8 -39.16 -34.38 21.57
C ARG A 8 -38.16 -34.84 20.50
N GLY A 9 -37.21 -33.98 20.13
CA GLY A 9 -35.88 -34.45 19.72
C GLY A 9 -35.46 -34.39 18.26
N PHE A 10 -35.24 -33.18 17.73
CA PHE A 10 -34.38 -33.03 16.53
C PHE A 10 -33.28 -31.99 16.69
N ALA A 11 -33.18 -31.28 17.79
CA ALA A 11 -32.24 -30.18 18.00
C ALA A 11 -30.74 -30.65 18.17
N GLY A 12 -30.51 -31.90 18.60
CA GLY A 12 -29.15 -32.40 18.87
C GLY A 12 -28.41 -32.94 17.65
N LYS A 13 -29.13 -33.51 16.68
CA LYS A 13 -28.49 -34.22 15.55
C LYS A 13 -28.04 -33.24 14.45
N GLY A 14 -28.70 -32.08 14.29
CA GLY A 14 -28.32 -31.06 13.32
C GLY A 14 -26.98 -30.39 13.65
N TYR A 15 -26.66 -30.21 14.93
CA TYR A 15 -25.40 -29.60 15.36
C TYR A 15 -24.18 -30.46 14.98
N TYR A 16 -24.25 -31.79 15.16
CA TYR A 16 -23.17 -32.70 14.79
C TYR A 16 -22.97 -32.79 13.28
N ILE A 17 -24.03 -32.70 12.49
CA ILE A 17 -23.94 -32.67 11.02
C ILE A 17 -23.23 -31.37 10.56
N ALA A 18 -23.55 -30.25 11.16
CA ALA A 18 -22.88 -29.00 10.86
C ALA A 18 -21.39 -29.00 11.22
N LEU A 19 -21.02 -29.57 12.38
CA LEU A 19 -19.62 -29.72 12.79
C LEU A 19 -18.82 -30.64 11.84
N VAL A 20 -19.43 -31.75 11.40
CA VAL A 20 -18.77 -32.66 10.46
C VAL A 20 -18.55 -32.01 9.10
N LEU A 21 -19.53 -31.22 8.59
CA LEU A 21 -19.41 -30.49 7.35
C LEU A 21 -18.34 -29.39 7.43
N CYS A 22 -18.26 -28.66 8.55
CA CYS A 22 -17.20 -27.67 8.77
C CYS A 22 -15.80 -28.32 8.83
N ALA A 23 -15.65 -29.46 9.52
CA ALA A 23 -14.37 -30.15 9.59
C ALA A 23 -13.94 -30.70 8.21
N ALA A 24 -14.89 -31.19 7.40
CA ALA A 24 -14.62 -31.66 6.05
C ALA A 24 -14.20 -30.51 5.12
N ALA A 25 -14.85 -29.33 5.24
CA ALA A 25 -14.50 -28.14 4.45
C ALA A 25 -13.08 -27.64 4.79
N ILE A 26 -12.70 -27.61 6.08
CA ILE A 26 -11.35 -27.23 6.51
C ILE A 26 -10.30 -28.24 6.02
N GLY A 27 -10.61 -29.53 6.05
CA GLY A 27 -9.73 -30.59 5.56
C GLY A 27 -9.46 -30.50 4.06
N ILE A 28 -10.51 -30.23 3.25
CA ILE A 28 -10.40 -30.10 1.80
C ILE A 28 -9.61 -28.83 1.42
N THR A 29 -9.86 -27.69 2.07
CA THR A 29 -9.11 -26.46 1.81
C THR A 29 -7.64 -26.59 2.19
N SER A 30 -7.33 -27.24 3.32
CA SER A 30 -5.95 -27.52 3.72
C SER A 30 -5.23 -28.47 2.74
N TYR A 31 -5.92 -29.49 2.24
CA TYR A 31 -5.37 -30.44 1.27
C TYR A 31 -5.10 -29.76 -0.09
N VAL A 32 -6.03 -28.95 -0.61
CA VAL A 32 -5.85 -28.21 -1.86
C VAL A 32 -4.72 -27.17 -1.73
N TYR A 33 -4.62 -26.49 -0.58
CA TYR A 33 -3.54 -25.54 -0.33
C TYR A 33 -2.16 -26.20 -0.24
N SER A 34 -2.08 -27.45 0.27
CA SER A 34 -0.82 -28.19 0.36
C SER A 34 -0.34 -28.75 -0.99
N GLN A 35 -1.25 -29.03 -1.93
CA GLN A 35 -0.90 -29.50 -3.27
C GLN A 35 -0.50 -28.36 -4.25
N GLY A 36 -0.86 -27.11 -3.96
CA GLY A 36 -0.53 -25.96 -4.79
C GLY A 36 0.88 -25.38 -4.63
N ARG A 37 1.73 -25.96 -3.73
CA ARG A 37 3.13 -25.59 -3.56
C ARG A 37 4.05 -26.55 -4.30
N GLU A 38 4.03 -26.52 -5.63
CA GLU A 38 5.18 -26.94 -6.41
C GLU A 38 6.10 -25.72 -6.59
N GLU A 39 7.14 -25.63 -5.79
CA GLU A 39 8.26 -24.73 -6.03
C GLU A 39 8.91 -25.14 -7.36
N PRO A 40 9.17 -24.20 -8.30
CA PRO A 40 9.95 -24.51 -9.48
C PRO A 40 11.39 -24.82 -9.02
N ALA A 41 11.79 -26.08 -9.11
CA ALA A 41 13.15 -26.52 -8.89
C ALA A 41 14.07 -25.83 -9.90
N LEU A 42 14.99 -24.99 -9.39
CA LEU A 42 16.14 -24.48 -10.12
C LEU A 42 16.99 -25.67 -10.56
N GLN A 43 16.88 -26.04 -11.83
CA GLN A 43 17.80 -27.00 -12.46
C GLN A 43 19.14 -26.32 -12.65
N THR A 44 20.07 -26.58 -11.75
CA THR A 44 21.50 -26.35 -11.94
C THR A 44 22.03 -27.39 -12.93
N ALA A 45 22.13 -27.03 -14.18
CA ALA A 45 22.91 -27.78 -15.16
C ALA A 45 24.39 -27.42 -15.00
N ASN A 46 25.12 -28.20 -14.23
CA ASN A 46 26.57 -28.21 -14.22
C ASN A 46 27.04 -29.16 -15.32
N THR A 47 27.67 -28.61 -16.36
CA THR A 47 28.60 -29.36 -17.19
C THR A 47 29.88 -28.55 -17.32
N PRO A 48 31.06 -29.05 -16.87
CA PRO A 48 32.32 -28.35 -17.03
C PRO A 48 32.88 -28.66 -18.43
N ALA A 49 32.94 -27.65 -19.30
CA ALA A 49 33.78 -27.69 -20.48
C ALA A 49 35.15 -27.09 -20.11
N VAL A 50 36.15 -27.95 -20.03
CA VAL A 50 37.54 -27.57 -19.95
C VAL A 50 37.98 -27.00 -21.30
N ILE A 51 38.31 -25.71 -21.36
CA ILE A 51 39.05 -25.14 -22.47
C ILE A 51 40.33 -24.51 -21.89
N THR A 52 41.45 -25.20 -22.13
CA THR A 52 42.80 -24.73 -21.88
C THR A 52 43.11 -23.67 -22.96
N GLY A 53 43.15 -22.42 -22.56
CA GLY A 53 43.57 -21.31 -23.39
C GLY A 53 44.32 -20.30 -22.53
N THR A 54 45.67 -20.34 -22.65
CA THR A 54 46.59 -19.38 -22.05
C THR A 54 46.38 -18.02 -22.72
N VAL A 55 45.86 -17.02 -22.00
CA VAL A 55 45.91 -15.62 -22.44
C VAL A 55 46.61 -14.79 -21.39
N THR A 56 47.75 -14.23 -21.81
CA THR A 56 48.60 -13.28 -21.10
C THR A 56 47.85 -11.99 -20.78
N LEU A 57 47.87 -11.57 -19.51
CA LEU A 57 47.45 -10.24 -19.06
C LEU A 57 48.40 -9.15 -19.58
N PRO A 58 47.88 -8.02 -20.05
CA PRO A 58 48.60 -6.77 -19.90
C PRO A 58 48.14 -6.09 -18.61
N THR A 59 49.09 -5.92 -17.72
CA THR A 59 48.99 -5.03 -16.57
C THR A 59 49.06 -3.60 -17.08
N ASP A 60 47.94 -2.86 -16.98
CA ASP A 60 47.99 -1.42 -16.92
C ASP A 60 47.10 -0.95 -15.77
N ALA A 61 47.78 -0.55 -14.72
CA ALA A 61 47.23 0.12 -13.57
C ALA A 61 46.79 1.53 -14.00
N SER A 62 45.49 1.71 -14.20
CA SER A 62 44.85 3.04 -14.13
C SER A 62 44.06 3.13 -12.85
N THR A 63 44.68 3.67 -11.83
CA THR A 63 44.03 4.11 -10.60
C THR A 63 43.19 5.33 -10.95
N ALA A 64 41.90 5.10 -11.23
CA ALA A 64 40.89 6.18 -11.17
C ALA A 64 40.60 6.45 -9.70
N PRO A 65 40.62 7.71 -9.24
CA PRO A 65 40.21 8.02 -7.88
C PRO A 65 38.75 7.64 -7.69
N ALA A 66 38.48 6.86 -6.63
CA ALA A 66 37.14 6.66 -6.14
C ALA A 66 36.55 8.06 -5.87
N THR A 67 35.62 8.48 -6.69
CA THR A 67 34.77 9.61 -6.37
C THR A 67 33.95 9.16 -5.18
N ASP A 68 34.25 9.69 -4.01
CA ASP A 68 33.39 9.62 -2.84
C ASP A 68 31.99 10.06 -3.29
N ALA A 69 31.08 9.10 -3.36
CA ALA A 69 29.67 9.44 -3.43
C ALA A 69 29.38 10.27 -2.16
N PRO A 70 28.79 11.46 -2.26
CA PRO A 70 28.48 12.23 -1.07
C PRO A 70 27.60 11.36 -0.18
N GLU A 71 28.04 11.16 1.07
CA GLU A 71 27.15 10.65 2.12
C GLU A 71 25.89 11.50 2.08
N PRO A 72 24.68 10.90 2.17
CA PRO A 72 23.45 11.67 2.21
C PRO A 72 23.54 12.55 3.44
N THR A 73 23.82 13.83 3.23
CA THR A 73 23.64 14.85 4.26
C THR A 73 22.18 14.76 4.66
N ALA A 74 21.92 14.44 5.93
CA ALA A 74 20.58 14.37 6.51
C ALA A 74 19.96 15.80 6.55
N GLY A 75 19.77 16.38 5.38
CA GLY A 75 19.01 17.61 5.17
C GLY A 75 17.52 17.30 5.32
N LYS A 76 16.76 18.27 5.80
CA LYS A 76 15.29 18.20 5.79
C LYS A 76 14.87 17.96 4.33
N LEU A 77 14.06 16.93 4.11
CA LEU A 77 13.49 16.65 2.78
C LEU A 77 12.68 17.88 2.32
N ALA A 78 12.90 18.32 1.08
CA ALA A 78 12.08 19.37 0.50
C ALA A 78 10.69 18.80 0.21
N THR A 79 9.65 19.53 0.62
CA THR A 79 8.27 19.06 0.55
C THR A 79 7.33 20.14 0.01
N CYS A 80 6.23 19.72 -0.62
CA CYS A 80 5.12 20.57 -1.00
C CYS A 80 3.78 19.87 -0.74
N ALA A 81 2.71 20.64 -0.62
CA ALA A 81 1.37 20.08 -0.53
C ALA A 81 1.01 19.31 -1.82
N PRO A 82 0.31 18.15 -1.71
CA PRO A 82 -0.06 17.34 -2.88
C PRO A 82 -1.07 18.02 -3.79
N VAL A 83 -1.85 18.95 -3.25
CA VAL A 83 -2.85 19.75 -3.96
C VAL A 83 -3.00 21.09 -3.24
N ASP A 84 -3.39 22.13 -3.97
CA ASP A 84 -3.77 23.42 -3.37
C ASP A 84 -5.25 23.34 -2.96
N GLY A 85 -5.49 23.12 -1.67
CA GLY A 85 -6.82 22.91 -1.13
C GLY A 85 -6.93 23.15 0.36
N GLU A 86 -8.15 23.37 0.84
CA GLU A 86 -8.46 23.49 2.26
C GLU A 86 -8.44 22.11 2.93
N VAL A 87 -8.02 22.04 4.20
CA VAL A 87 -8.09 20.83 5.00
C VAL A 87 -9.54 20.58 5.42
N LEU A 88 -10.12 19.46 4.97
CA LEU A 88 -11.44 18.98 5.37
C LEU A 88 -11.41 18.17 6.66
N SER A 89 -10.42 17.28 6.78
CA SER A 89 -10.22 16.41 7.93
C SER A 89 -8.73 16.31 8.24
N GLY A 90 -8.37 16.53 9.50
CA GLY A 90 -6.99 16.50 9.96
C GLY A 90 -6.55 15.12 10.45
N TYR A 91 -5.24 14.94 10.61
CA TYR A 91 -4.64 13.76 11.21
C TYR A 91 -5.10 13.58 12.68
N ALA A 92 -5.56 12.38 13.05
CA ALA A 92 -6.14 12.08 14.36
C ALA A 92 -5.88 10.62 14.76
N MET A 93 -4.64 10.29 15.15
CA MET A 93 -4.29 8.94 15.60
C MET A 93 -4.42 8.75 17.11
N GLU A 94 -4.39 9.82 17.88
CA GLU A 94 -4.50 9.77 19.35
C GLU A 94 -5.94 10.05 19.85
N VAL A 95 -6.77 10.59 18.99
CA VAL A 95 -8.18 10.91 19.27
C VAL A 95 -9.08 10.34 18.17
N LEU A 96 -10.33 10.03 18.53
CA LEU A 96 -11.28 9.59 17.52
C LEU A 96 -11.89 10.81 16.80
N SER A 97 -11.93 10.76 15.48
CA SER A 97 -12.66 11.67 14.60
C SER A 97 -13.95 11.01 14.13
N TYR A 98 -15.01 11.79 13.99
CA TYR A 98 -16.27 11.28 13.46
C TYR A 98 -16.21 11.22 11.94
N ASN A 99 -16.46 10.03 11.37
CA ASN A 99 -16.53 9.85 9.93
C ASN A 99 -18.00 9.92 9.49
N GLU A 100 -18.34 10.95 8.70
CA GLU A 100 -19.69 11.20 8.21
C GLU A 100 -20.21 10.13 7.25
N THR A 101 -19.30 9.47 6.49
CA THR A 101 -19.66 8.45 5.53
C THR A 101 -20.09 7.15 6.23
N THR A 102 -19.28 6.69 7.18
CA THR A 102 -19.53 5.43 7.90
C THR A 102 -20.35 5.63 9.16
N ARG A 103 -20.51 6.88 9.61
CA ARG A 103 -21.26 7.30 10.81
C ARG A 103 -20.75 6.66 12.08
N ASP A 104 -19.42 6.57 12.21
CA ASP A 104 -18.77 6.04 13.39
C ASP A 104 -17.56 6.92 13.81
N TRP A 105 -17.00 6.60 14.98
CA TRP A 105 -15.81 7.27 15.52
C TRP A 105 -14.60 6.40 15.28
N ARG A 106 -13.59 6.94 14.59
CA ARG A 106 -12.36 6.23 14.23
C ARG A 106 -11.14 7.13 14.25
N VAL A 107 -9.96 6.55 14.24
CA VAL A 107 -8.73 7.27 13.98
C VAL A 107 -8.65 7.67 12.52
N HIS A 108 -7.96 8.78 12.22
CA HIS A 108 -7.70 9.24 10.86
C HIS A 108 -6.18 9.37 10.67
N ASN A 109 -5.62 8.54 9.80
CA ASN A 109 -4.16 8.40 9.62
C ASN A 109 -3.60 9.27 8.49
N GLY A 110 -4.33 10.28 8.06
CA GLY A 110 -3.97 11.20 6.98
C GLY A 110 -4.57 12.58 7.18
N VAL A 111 -4.48 13.37 6.14
CA VAL A 111 -5.16 14.67 6.00
C VAL A 111 -5.93 14.65 4.68
N ASP A 112 -7.18 15.09 4.71
CA ASP A 112 -8.02 15.21 3.53
C ASP A 112 -7.98 16.66 3.03
N PHE A 113 -7.46 16.86 1.82
CA PHE A 113 -7.41 18.16 1.16
C PHE A 113 -8.54 18.28 0.15
N ALA A 114 -9.42 19.27 0.33
CA ALA A 114 -10.48 19.58 -0.64
C ALA A 114 -9.87 20.07 -1.95
N ALA A 115 -10.31 19.49 -3.06
CA ALA A 115 -10.02 20.06 -4.38
C ALA A 115 -11.05 19.56 -5.39
N PRO A 116 -11.39 20.34 -6.42
CA PRO A 116 -12.31 19.92 -7.46
C PRO A 116 -11.84 18.63 -8.15
N GLU A 117 -12.78 17.80 -8.59
CA GLU A 117 -12.50 16.61 -9.41
C GLU A 117 -11.66 16.99 -10.63
N GLY A 118 -10.67 16.17 -10.96
CA GLY A 118 -9.74 16.42 -12.06
C GLY A 118 -8.59 17.40 -11.74
N THR A 119 -8.55 18.00 -10.53
CA THR A 119 -7.41 18.81 -10.10
C THR A 119 -6.16 17.94 -10.05
N ALA A 120 -5.04 18.42 -10.61
CA ALA A 120 -3.77 17.69 -10.62
C ALA A 120 -3.27 17.47 -9.19
N VAL A 121 -2.93 16.23 -8.88
CA VAL A 121 -2.26 15.81 -7.64
C VAL A 121 -0.79 15.62 -7.92
N VAL A 122 0.07 16.19 -7.08
CA VAL A 122 1.53 16.17 -7.27
C VAL A 122 2.25 15.39 -6.19
N ALA A 123 3.43 14.87 -6.53
CA ALA A 123 4.33 14.24 -5.56
C ALA A 123 4.80 15.28 -4.53
N ALA A 124 4.59 14.99 -3.25
CA ALA A 124 4.92 15.91 -2.16
C ALA A 124 6.43 16.08 -1.95
N ALA A 125 7.26 15.14 -2.44
CA ALA A 125 8.72 15.19 -2.39
C ALA A 125 9.32 14.33 -3.50
N ASP A 126 10.63 14.45 -3.72
CA ASP A 126 11.39 13.56 -4.60
C ASP A 126 11.32 12.12 -4.08
N GLY A 127 11.18 11.14 -4.98
CA GLY A 127 11.11 9.74 -4.55
C GLY A 127 10.90 8.77 -5.71
N GLN A 128 10.53 7.54 -5.35
CA GLN A 128 10.20 6.49 -6.29
C GLN A 128 8.81 5.93 -5.99
N VAL A 129 7.97 5.81 -7.01
CA VAL A 129 6.66 5.16 -6.91
C VAL A 129 6.86 3.71 -6.50
N TYR A 130 6.40 3.37 -5.30
CA TYR A 130 6.47 2.01 -4.79
C TYR A 130 5.39 1.13 -5.40
N THR A 131 4.14 1.62 -5.41
CA THR A 131 3.01 0.90 -5.98
C THR A 131 1.90 1.84 -6.41
N VAL A 132 1.09 1.38 -7.34
CA VAL A 132 -0.18 1.99 -7.77
C VAL A 132 -1.22 0.87 -7.73
N TYR A 133 -2.32 1.07 -7.03
CA TYR A 133 -3.38 0.06 -6.90
C TYR A 133 -4.73 0.70 -6.59
N GLU A 134 -5.79 -0.03 -6.83
CA GLU A 134 -7.13 0.32 -6.41
C GLU A 134 -7.42 -0.33 -5.05
N ASP A 135 -7.72 0.50 -4.05
CA ASP A 135 -8.10 0.08 -2.71
C ASP A 135 -9.63 0.05 -2.61
N ASP A 136 -10.19 -1.02 -2.02
CA ASP A 136 -11.65 -1.20 -1.91
C ASP A 136 -12.34 -0.11 -1.07
N GLN A 137 -11.60 0.58 -0.21
CA GLN A 137 -12.11 1.60 0.73
C GLN A 137 -11.70 3.01 0.34
N MET A 138 -10.41 3.18 0.00
CA MET A 138 -9.78 4.48 -0.24
C MET A 138 -9.65 4.80 -1.74
N GLY A 139 -10.04 3.86 -2.63
CA GLY A 139 -10.03 4.03 -4.07
C GLY A 139 -8.63 3.99 -4.69
N MET A 140 -8.49 4.60 -5.87
CA MET A 140 -7.23 4.63 -6.59
C MET A 140 -6.14 5.30 -5.76
N THR A 141 -5.04 4.56 -5.55
CA THR A 141 -3.99 4.92 -4.60
C THR A 141 -2.61 4.83 -5.23
N VAL A 142 -1.80 5.86 -5.02
CA VAL A 142 -0.37 5.91 -5.34
C VAL A 142 0.43 5.98 -4.05
N VAL A 143 1.48 5.16 -3.95
CA VAL A 143 2.41 5.17 -2.82
C VAL A 143 3.80 5.48 -3.32
N ILE A 144 4.47 6.46 -2.70
CA ILE A 144 5.82 6.91 -3.07
C ILE A 144 6.74 6.73 -1.85
N ARG A 145 7.90 6.13 -2.07
CA ARG A 145 8.99 6.07 -1.10
C ARG A 145 9.97 7.19 -1.34
N HIS A 146 10.36 7.84 -0.26
CA HIS A 146 11.29 8.96 -0.25
C HIS A 146 12.55 8.61 0.55
N GLU A 147 13.50 9.53 0.56
CA GLU A 147 14.66 9.43 1.45
C GLU A 147 14.26 9.52 2.93
N ASN A 148 15.21 9.19 3.82
CA ASN A 148 15.06 9.25 5.28
C ASN A 148 13.91 8.37 5.84
N GLY A 149 13.51 7.31 5.11
CA GLY A 149 12.48 6.35 5.52
C GLY A 149 11.04 6.85 5.41
N TYR A 150 10.82 7.99 4.75
CA TYR A 150 9.46 8.49 4.52
C TYR A 150 8.75 7.75 3.38
N THR A 151 7.46 7.58 3.56
CA THR A 151 6.55 7.06 2.53
C THR A 151 5.29 7.91 2.54
N THR A 152 4.88 8.38 1.37
CA THR A 152 3.63 9.11 1.18
C THR A 152 2.62 8.27 0.42
N ARG A 153 1.35 8.39 0.77
CA ARG A 153 0.22 7.73 0.13
C ARG A 153 -0.81 8.78 -0.27
N TYR A 154 -1.26 8.68 -1.50
CA TYR A 154 -2.26 9.55 -2.12
C TYR A 154 -3.42 8.69 -2.55
N SER A 155 -4.58 8.84 -1.93
CA SER A 155 -5.79 8.07 -2.21
C SER A 155 -6.94 8.99 -2.66
N SER A 156 -8.08 8.40 -3.03
CA SER A 156 -9.21 9.12 -3.65
C SER A 156 -8.88 9.72 -5.02
N LEU A 157 -7.90 9.12 -5.72
CA LEU A 157 -7.51 9.58 -7.04
C LEU A 157 -8.47 9.10 -8.13
N ASP A 158 -8.44 9.78 -9.29
CA ASP A 158 -9.05 9.28 -10.52
C ASP A 158 -8.30 8.03 -11.03
N ALA A 159 -9.00 7.17 -11.76
CA ALA A 159 -8.43 5.94 -12.31
C ALA A 159 -7.26 6.18 -13.28
N GLY A 160 -7.18 7.38 -13.88
CA GLY A 160 -6.16 7.78 -14.84
C GLY A 160 -4.89 8.31 -14.18
N VAL A 161 -4.22 7.54 -13.31
CA VAL A 161 -2.94 7.97 -12.71
C VAL A 161 -1.85 8.15 -13.77
N ALA A 162 -0.98 9.16 -13.55
CA ALA A 162 0.05 9.57 -14.51
C ALA A 162 1.40 8.85 -14.31
N VAL A 163 1.49 7.94 -13.34
CA VAL A 163 2.74 7.27 -12.95
C VAL A 163 2.56 5.76 -12.80
N SER A 164 3.68 5.03 -12.80
CA SER A 164 3.72 3.58 -12.66
C SER A 164 4.71 3.16 -11.57
N ALA A 165 4.51 1.99 -10.98
CA ALA A 165 5.41 1.42 -10.00
C ALA A 165 6.86 1.34 -10.53
N GLY A 166 7.83 1.70 -9.68
CA GLY A 166 9.25 1.79 -10.02
C GLY A 166 9.70 3.10 -10.68
N GLN A 167 8.77 3.98 -11.07
CA GLN A 167 9.10 5.27 -11.67
C GLN A 167 9.65 6.24 -10.63
N ASN A 168 10.75 6.95 -10.94
CA ASN A 168 11.22 8.07 -10.14
C ASN A 168 10.36 9.30 -10.42
N VAL A 169 10.04 10.04 -9.37
CA VAL A 169 9.27 11.28 -9.42
C VAL A 169 10.02 12.39 -8.69
N THR A 170 9.80 13.61 -9.13
CA THR A 170 10.31 14.81 -8.45
C THR A 170 9.19 15.53 -7.71
N MET A 171 9.53 16.28 -6.66
CA MET A 171 8.60 17.14 -5.95
C MET A 171 7.84 18.04 -6.93
N GLY A 172 6.52 18.12 -6.79
CA GLY A 172 5.66 18.89 -7.68
C GLY A 172 5.31 18.21 -9.02
N GLN A 173 5.86 17.03 -9.30
CA GLN A 173 5.48 16.26 -10.49
C GLN A 173 4.07 15.72 -10.35
N THR A 174 3.24 15.91 -11.38
CA THR A 174 1.88 15.34 -11.41
C THR A 174 1.93 13.81 -11.39
N ILE A 175 1.20 13.19 -10.45
CA ILE A 175 1.09 11.75 -10.26
C ILE A 175 -0.30 11.21 -10.57
N GLY A 176 -1.32 12.07 -10.59
CA GLY A 176 -2.71 11.73 -10.87
C GLY A 176 -3.59 12.96 -10.80
N ALA A 177 -4.87 12.75 -10.64
CA ALA A 177 -5.87 13.80 -10.45
C ALA A 177 -6.81 13.41 -9.32
N VAL A 178 -7.46 14.41 -8.71
CA VAL A 178 -8.51 14.23 -7.70
C VAL A 178 -9.67 13.47 -8.31
N GLY A 179 -10.10 12.41 -7.66
CA GLY A 179 -11.23 11.57 -8.06
C GLY A 179 -12.36 11.56 -7.01
N THR A 180 -13.18 10.52 -7.10
CA THR A 180 -14.29 10.23 -6.20
C THR A 180 -14.27 8.77 -5.76
N SER A 181 -13.11 8.15 -5.79
CA SER A 181 -12.97 6.69 -5.64
C SER A 181 -12.96 6.21 -4.18
N ALA A 182 -12.76 7.11 -3.18
CA ALA A 182 -12.73 6.76 -1.76
C ALA A 182 -14.15 6.52 -1.22
N LEU A 183 -14.57 5.26 -1.12
CA LEU A 183 -15.88 4.87 -0.62
C LEU A 183 -16.07 5.19 0.88
N MET A 184 -14.98 5.12 1.66
CA MET A 184 -15.00 5.36 3.11
C MET A 184 -15.09 6.84 3.48
N GLU A 185 -14.88 7.74 2.52
CA GLU A 185 -14.83 9.20 2.71
C GLU A 185 -15.73 9.94 1.72
N ASN A 186 -16.63 9.20 1.06
CA ASN A 186 -17.50 9.75 0.01
C ASN A 186 -18.38 10.93 0.48
N ALA A 187 -18.72 11.03 1.77
CA ALA A 187 -19.48 12.16 2.31
C ALA A 187 -18.69 13.48 2.37
N LEU A 188 -17.36 13.44 2.28
CA LEU A 188 -16.50 14.63 2.26
C LEU A 188 -16.52 15.34 0.90
N GLY A 189 -17.05 14.71 -0.14
CA GLY A 189 -17.00 15.22 -1.52
C GLY A 189 -15.63 14.99 -2.17
N HIS A 190 -15.27 15.84 -3.14
CA HIS A 190 -14.01 15.70 -3.89
C HIS A 190 -12.83 16.13 -3.02
N HIS A 191 -11.87 15.22 -2.82
CA HIS A 191 -10.69 15.44 -1.99
C HIS A 191 -9.56 14.49 -2.37
N VAL A 192 -8.38 14.75 -1.84
CA VAL A 192 -7.25 13.82 -1.79
C VAL A 192 -7.02 13.44 -0.33
N HIS A 193 -7.06 12.14 -0.04
CA HIS A 193 -6.56 11.61 1.22
C HIS A 193 -5.05 11.46 1.14
N PHE A 194 -4.33 12.22 1.95
CA PHE A 194 -2.87 12.25 1.99
C PHE A 194 -2.37 11.72 3.32
N ALA A 195 -1.66 10.60 3.30
CA ALA A 195 -1.09 9.99 4.49
C ALA A 195 0.42 9.88 4.38
N VAL A 196 1.11 10.03 5.51
CA VAL A 196 2.56 9.94 5.61
C VAL A 196 2.95 8.92 6.68
N SER A 197 3.96 8.12 6.38
CA SER A 197 4.63 7.27 7.37
C SER A 197 6.13 7.48 7.33
N ARG A 198 6.81 7.19 8.44
CA ARG A 198 8.26 7.15 8.53
C ARG A 198 8.69 5.87 9.21
N ASN A 199 9.49 5.04 8.53
CA ASN A 199 9.88 3.71 9.01
C ASN A 199 8.66 2.86 9.42
N ASP A 200 7.59 2.89 8.60
CA ASP A 200 6.29 2.22 8.79
C ASP A 200 5.42 2.74 9.96
N GLU A 201 5.84 3.78 10.67
CA GLU A 201 5.02 4.46 11.67
C GLU A 201 4.29 5.65 11.04
N SER A 202 2.98 5.79 11.31
CA SER A 202 2.17 6.92 10.84
C SER A 202 2.63 8.21 11.51
N VAL A 203 2.82 9.26 10.72
CA VAL A 203 3.19 10.60 11.20
C VAL A 203 2.19 11.63 10.67
N ASP A 204 2.05 12.75 11.40
CA ASP A 204 1.17 13.83 10.95
C ASP A 204 1.68 14.39 9.60
N PRO A 205 0.86 14.34 8.54
CA PRO A 205 1.24 14.89 7.25
C PRO A 205 1.58 16.39 7.29
N MET A 206 0.99 17.15 8.20
CA MET A 206 1.28 18.58 8.33
C MET A 206 2.70 18.81 8.88
N ASP A 207 3.19 17.95 9.78
CA ASP A 207 4.58 18.00 10.25
C ASP A 207 5.58 17.64 9.16
N PHE A 208 5.20 16.74 8.24
CA PHE A 208 6.01 16.40 7.07
C PHE A 208 6.09 17.56 6.08
N LEU A 209 4.99 18.25 5.84
CA LEU A 209 4.92 19.37 4.90
C LEU A 209 5.60 20.64 5.43
N GLY A 210 5.63 20.89 6.74
CA GLY A 210 6.43 21.92 7.43
C GLY A 210 5.76 23.20 7.70
#